data_8a1eb80edc83ef9ab3ce8f11a33ea720
#
_entry.id   8a1eb80edc83ef9ab3ce8f11a33ea720
#
_cell.length_a   1.000
_cell.length_b   1.000
_cell.length_c   1.000
_cell.angle_alpha   90.00
_cell.angle_beta   90.00
_cell.angle_gamma   90.00
#
_symmetry.space_group_name_H-M   'P 1'
#
loop_
_entity.id
_entity.type
_entity.pdbx_description
1 polymer ?
#
loop_
_entity_poly.entity_id
_entity_poly.type
_entity_poly.pdbx_seq_one_letter_code
_entity_poly.pdbx_strand_id
1 'polypeptide(L)'
;MPATTRTHYRRSCLACAVLLGTLAIIAALPAHAVEGGLGRSITGMQITSYVGVIPPEPGMQWSLSYVHYDGKIAGSRPAPIAGQVSLGLEGDVSLTAATGVYVWPTGPGKWNVASMLTVPYVDADITASLQGPLGNQVRVQDSASNLFDVYFAPVIAGYHIDQVQHLSFGLYVYAPTAKYTPGKLANPGLNVWTVSPAVGYTHLYQKGTLEFSVLGGMDWYSRNDDTDYKNGLVLRTDALLVKRTSSGWGFGAAAGWLQQVQDDDGDLADRLDGFKGRSFGLGPVITYGKKWSGGEHVDVSFRYLSEFSVRNRFEGDPWSVTLSAGF
;
A
#
# COMPACT_ATOMS: atom_id res chain seq x y z
N MET A 1 21.64 -17.26 48.27
CA MET A 1 22.41 -17.44 47.03
C MET A 1 21.46 -17.85 45.91
N PRO A 2 21.58 -17.29 44.72
CA PRO A 2 20.42 -16.91 43.92
C PRO A 2 20.02 -17.95 42.87
N ALA A 3 18.72 -18.14 42.71
CA ALA A 3 18.11 -18.98 41.69
C ALA A 3 17.00 -18.20 40.94
N THR A 4 17.33 -17.06 40.31
CA THR A 4 16.33 -16.23 39.63
C THR A 4 16.69 -15.84 38.21
N THR A 5 17.80 -16.30 37.62
CA THR A 5 18.25 -15.81 36.29
C THR A 5 17.94 -16.76 35.12
N ARG A 6 17.33 -17.94 35.32
CA ARG A 6 17.08 -18.90 34.23
C ARG A 6 15.68 -18.86 33.61
N THR A 7 14.71 -18.17 34.22
CA THR A 7 13.32 -18.19 33.77
C THR A 7 13.01 -17.13 32.68
N HIS A 8 13.75 -16.05 32.62
CA HIS A 8 13.50 -14.99 31.61
C HIS A 8 14.02 -15.35 30.21
N TYR A 9 15.12 -16.09 30.12
CA TYR A 9 15.68 -16.48 28.79
C TYR A 9 14.82 -17.49 28.05
N ARG A 10 14.12 -18.39 28.76
CA ARG A 10 13.23 -19.38 28.13
C ARG A 10 11.93 -18.77 27.59
N ARG A 11 11.41 -17.70 28.20
CA ARG A 11 10.19 -17.03 27.73
C ARG A 11 10.44 -16.21 26.46
N SER A 12 11.60 -15.59 26.33
CA SER A 12 11.98 -14.82 25.11
C SER A 12 12.20 -15.74 23.90
N CYS A 13 12.80 -16.93 24.08
CA CYS A 13 12.95 -17.92 23.00
C CYS A 13 11.61 -18.51 22.52
N LEU A 14 10.64 -18.73 23.42
CA LEU A 14 9.34 -19.25 23.02
C LEU A 14 8.54 -18.22 22.23
N ALA A 15 8.60 -16.95 22.61
CA ALA A 15 7.92 -15.85 21.87
C ALA A 15 8.51 -15.65 20.47
N CYS A 16 9.83 -15.72 20.31
CA CYS A 16 10.49 -15.68 19.01
C CYS A 16 10.19 -16.91 18.15
N ALA A 17 10.11 -18.11 18.75
CA ALA A 17 9.78 -19.34 18.04
C ALA A 17 8.31 -19.36 17.58
N VAL A 18 7.40 -18.82 18.37
CA VAL A 18 5.98 -18.69 18.01
C VAL A 18 5.79 -17.64 16.90
N LEU A 19 6.49 -16.49 16.95
CA LEU A 19 6.45 -15.49 15.87
C LEU A 19 7.02 -16.03 14.58
N LEU A 20 8.15 -16.73 14.62
CA LEU A 20 8.75 -17.37 13.44
C LEU A 20 7.90 -18.52 12.90
N GLY A 21 7.25 -19.29 13.77
CA GLY A 21 6.33 -20.35 13.38
C GLY A 21 5.05 -19.83 12.71
N THR A 22 4.48 -18.72 13.18
CA THR A 22 3.31 -18.08 12.57
C THR A 22 3.66 -17.43 11.23
N LEU A 23 4.85 -16.83 11.08
CA LEU A 23 5.31 -16.33 9.76
C LEU A 23 5.50 -17.45 8.74
N ALA A 24 5.98 -18.62 9.16
CA ALA A 24 6.21 -19.76 8.26
C ALA A 24 4.90 -20.40 7.77
N ILE A 25 3.84 -20.38 8.56
CA ILE A 25 2.53 -20.93 8.18
C ILE A 25 1.81 -20.01 7.17
N ILE A 26 2.01 -18.70 7.24
CA ILE A 26 1.42 -17.73 6.30
C ILE A 26 2.06 -17.85 4.89
N ALA A 27 3.30 -18.31 4.80
CA ALA A 27 4.02 -18.44 3.52
C ALA A 27 3.57 -19.65 2.64
N ALA A 28 2.74 -20.54 3.16
CA ALA A 28 2.38 -21.81 2.49
C ALA A 28 0.99 -21.83 1.83
N LEU A 29 0.22 -20.72 1.89
CA LEU A 29 -1.09 -20.68 1.24
C LEU A 29 -0.95 -20.40 -0.26
N PRO A 30 -1.71 -21.10 -1.12
CA PRO A 30 -1.76 -20.79 -2.55
C PRO A 30 -2.26 -19.34 -2.75
N ALA A 31 -1.61 -18.60 -3.63
CA ALA A 31 -1.82 -17.17 -3.80
C ALA A 31 -2.27 -16.82 -5.23
N HIS A 32 -3.19 -15.89 -5.39
CA HIS A 32 -3.81 -15.48 -6.66
C HIS A 32 -4.13 -13.94 -6.66
N ALA A 33 -4.54 -13.24 -7.71
CA ALA A 33 -4.53 -11.76 -7.80
C ALA A 33 -5.83 -11.05 -8.28
N VAL A 34 -5.85 -9.71 -8.17
CA VAL A 34 -6.90 -8.73 -8.52
C VAL A 34 -7.08 -8.53 -10.03
N GLU A 35 -8.28 -8.17 -10.55
CA GLU A 35 -8.53 -7.82 -11.96
C GLU A 35 -7.52 -6.76 -12.45
N GLY A 36 -6.88 -7.03 -13.58
CA GLY A 36 -5.77 -6.21 -14.09
C GLY A 36 -4.44 -6.39 -13.34
N GLY A 37 -4.38 -7.20 -12.26
CA GLY A 37 -3.15 -7.55 -11.56
C GLY A 37 -2.51 -6.46 -10.69
N LEU A 38 -3.03 -5.23 -10.66
CA LEU A 38 -2.46 -4.12 -9.89
C LEU A 38 -3.25 -3.82 -8.60
N GLY A 39 -4.56 -3.67 -8.67
CA GLY A 39 -5.42 -3.35 -7.53
C GLY A 39 -5.23 -1.94 -6.97
N ARG A 40 -5.63 -1.72 -5.71
CA ARG A 40 -5.48 -0.42 -5.02
C ARG A 40 -4.09 -0.22 -4.41
N SER A 41 -3.43 -1.30 -4.06
CA SER A 41 -2.19 -1.26 -3.28
C SER A 41 -1.00 -1.72 -4.12
N ILE A 42 0.04 -0.89 -4.17
CA ILE A 42 1.37 -1.22 -4.68
C ILE A 42 2.24 -1.62 -3.49
N THR A 43 2.98 -2.71 -3.61
CA THR A 43 3.78 -3.30 -2.54
C THR A 43 4.73 -2.28 -1.92
N GLY A 44 4.63 -2.06 -0.60
CA GLY A 44 5.51 -1.17 0.15
C GLY A 44 5.31 0.33 -0.10
N MET A 45 4.28 0.73 -0.88
CA MET A 45 4.04 2.14 -1.22
C MET A 45 2.98 2.82 -0.34
N GLN A 46 2.29 2.08 0.53
CA GLN A 46 1.20 2.63 1.34
C GLN A 46 1.67 3.27 2.66
N ILE A 47 2.88 2.93 3.15
CA ILE A 47 3.39 3.45 4.41
C ILE A 47 4.05 4.82 4.23
N THR A 48 3.85 5.72 5.19
CA THR A 48 4.59 6.97 5.33
C THR A 48 5.46 6.94 6.58
N SER A 49 6.46 7.83 6.66
CA SER A 49 7.18 8.06 7.92
C SER A 49 6.18 8.44 9.02
N TYR A 50 6.46 7.95 10.22
CA TYR A 50 5.66 8.19 11.42
C TYR A 50 4.19 7.77 11.29
N VAL A 51 3.89 6.70 10.53
CA VAL A 51 2.52 6.28 10.22
C VAL A 51 1.65 6.02 11.46
N GLY A 52 2.24 5.66 12.60
CA GLY A 52 1.55 5.50 13.89
C GLY A 52 1.26 6.80 14.62
N VAL A 53 1.79 7.93 14.16
CA VAL A 53 1.73 9.21 14.87
C VAL A 53 0.67 10.11 14.25
N ILE A 54 -0.38 10.42 14.99
CA ILE A 54 -1.24 11.57 14.71
C ILE A 54 -0.81 12.70 15.64
N PRO A 55 -0.34 13.85 15.13
CA PRO A 55 0.14 14.94 15.97
C PRO A 55 -0.92 15.42 16.98
N PRO A 56 -0.54 15.85 18.16
CA PRO A 56 -1.49 16.42 19.12
C PRO A 56 -1.92 17.86 18.75
N GLU A 57 -1.13 18.56 17.96
CA GLU A 57 -1.42 19.92 17.51
C GLU A 57 -2.46 19.88 16.38
N PRO A 58 -3.63 20.56 16.53
CA PRO A 58 -4.60 20.69 15.47
C PRO A 58 -4.06 21.47 14.28
N GLY A 59 -4.45 21.10 13.07
CA GLY A 59 -4.03 21.84 11.89
C GLY A 59 -4.16 21.05 10.60
N MET A 60 -3.79 21.71 9.51
CA MET A 60 -3.75 21.11 8.16
C MET A 60 -2.34 20.66 7.81
N GLN A 61 -2.26 19.46 7.25
CA GLN A 61 -1.05 18.93 6.63
C GLN A 61 -1.36 18.62 5.17
N TRP A 62 -0.41 18.89 4.30
CA TRP A 62 -0.54 18.63 2.87
C TRP A 62 0.60 17.75 2.40
N SER A 63 0.30 16.88 1.45
CA SER A 63 1.36 16.17 0.72
C SER A 63 1.02 16.04 -0.77
N LEU A 64 2.08 16.03 -1.57
CA LEU A 64 2.06 15.71 -2.99
C LEU A 64 2.97 14.51 -3.20
N SER A 65 2.42 13.43 -3.70
CA SER A 65 3.14 12.20 -3.98
C SER A 65 3.13 11.90 -5.46
N TYR A 66 4.25 11.44 -5.99
CA TYR A 66 4.36 10.83 -7.30
C TYR A 66 4.85 9.40 -7.11
N VAL A 67 4.14 8.44 -7.72
CA VAL A 67 4.51 7.03 -7.76
C VAL A 67 4.61 6.62 -9.21
N HIS A 68 5.69 5.95 -9.58
CA HIS A 68 5.84 5.33 -10.89
C HIS A 68 6.02 3.83 -10.72
N TYR A 69 5.36 3.06 -11.56
CA TYR A 69 5.38 1.61 -11.53
C TYR A 69 5.38 1.04 -12.95
N ASP A 70 6.51 0.55 -13.39
CA ASP A 70 6.65 -0.28 -14.59
C ASP A 70 6.70 -1.74 -14.17
N GLY A 71 5.74 -2.54 -14.63
CA GLY A 71 5.60 -3.92 -14.23
C GLY A 71 4.91 -4.77 -15.28
N LYS A 72 5.04 -6.10 -15.09
CA LYS A 72 4.45 -7.07 -16.01
C LYS A 72 3.97 -8.33 -15.31
N ILE A 73 2.92 -8.96 -15.87
CA ILE A 73 2.59 -10.36 -15.61
C ILE A 73 3.15 -11.16 -16.78
N ALA A 74 4.05 -12.12 -16.49
CA ALA A 74 4.78 -12.88 -17.51
C ALA A 74 3.83 -13.54 -18.52
N GLY A 75 4.17 -13.49 -19.83
CA GLY A 75 3.33 -13.83 -20.96
C GLY A 75 2.85 -15.28 -21.09
N SER A 76 3.17 -16.17 -20.15
CA SER A 76 2.62 -17.53 -20.06
C SER A 76 1.50 -17.66 -19.02
N ARG A 77 1.21 -16.59 -18.26
CA ARG A 77 0.17 -16.60 -17.21
C ARG A 77 -1.05 -15.84 -17.67
N PRO A 78 -2.22 -16.50 -17.71
CA PRO A 78 -3.46 -15.81 -18.00
C PRO A 78 -3.80 -14.83 -16.86
N ALA A 79 -4.30 -13.66 -17.22
CA ALA A 79 -4.72 -12.62 -16.29
C ALA A 79 -6.06 -12.01 -16.71
N PRO A 80 -6.97 -11.71 -15.77
CA PRO A 80 -8.23 -11.05 -16.09
C PRO A 80 -7.97 -9.56 -16.32
N ILE A 81 -8.51 -9.00 -17.41
CA ILE A 81 -8.49 -7.57 -17.65
C ILE A 81 -9.70 -7.17 -18.51
N ALA A 82 -10.42 -6.13 -18.09
CA ALA A 82 -11.56 -5.56 -18.81
C ALA A 82 -12.61 -6.61 -19.21
N GLY A 83 -12.88 -7.61 -18.38
CA GLY A 83 -13.82 -8.69 -18.66
C GLY A 83 -13.27 -9.76 -19.62
N GLN A 84 -11.97 -9.77 -19.93
CA GLN A 84 -11.32 -10.71 -20.85
C GLN A 84 -10.13 -11.40 -20.18
N VAL A 85 -9.65 -12.50 -20.78
CA VAL A 85 -8.40 -13.17 -20.39
C VAL A 85 -7.27 -12.73 -21.30
N SER A 86 -6.22 -12.17 -20.72
CA SER A 86 -4.96 -11.86 -21.40
C SER A 86 -3.91 -12.92 -21.10
N LEU A 87 -3.07 -13.25 -22.07
CA LEU A 87 -1.88 -14.07 -21.90
C LEU A 87 -0.66 -13.15 -21.73
N GLY A 88 -0.53 -12.59 -20.52
CA GLY A 88 0.47 -11.58 -20.17
C GLY A 88 -0.04 -10.15 -20.27
N LEU A 89 0.36 -9.36 -19.32
CA LEU A 89 0.09 -7.94 -19.22
C LEU A 89 1.40 -7.19 -18.98
N GLU A 90 1.56 -6.04 -19.63
CA GLU A 90 2.62 -5.08 -19.35
C GLU A 90 1.93 -3.75 -19.01
N GLY A 91 2.40 -3.05 -18.00
CA GLY A 91 1.82 -1.77 -17.60
C GLY A 91 2.89 -0.81 -17.12
N ASP A 92 2.88 0.39 -17.70
CA ASP A 92 3.57 1.57 -17.19
C ASP A 92 2.52 2.49 -16.57
N VAL A 93 2.61 2.71 -15.26
CA VAL A 93 1.62 3.46 -14.50
C VAL A 93 2.30 4.51 -13.65
N SER A 94 1.88 5.76 -13.81
CA SER A 94 2.29 6.88 -12.98
C SER A 94 1.09 7.44 -12.24
N LEU A 95 1.23 7.67 -10.94
CA LEU A 95 0.20 8.21 -10.07
C LEU A 95 0.72 9.46 -9.37
N THR A 96 0.05 10.60 -9.59
CA THR A 96 0.27 11.85 -8.83
C THR A 96 -0.90 12.04 -7.88
N ALA A 97 -0.66 12.18 -6.57
CA ALA A 97 -1.70 12.28 -5.57
C ALA A 97 -1.50 13.50 -4.66
N ALA A 98 -2.50 14.37 -4.61
CA ALA A 98 -2.58 15.46 -3.66
C ALA A 98 -3.42 15.03 -2.45
N THR A 99 -2.84 15.12 -1.25
CA THR A 99 -3.48 14.69 0.00
C THR A 99 -3.54 15.85 0.99
N GLY A 100 -4.72 16.04 1.57
CA GLY A 100 -4.93 16.90 2.74
C GLY A 100 -5.30 16.07 3.96
N VAL A 101 -4.66 16.34 5.09
CA VAL A 101 -4.95 15.74 6.40
C VAL A 101 -5.29 16.85 7.37
N TYR A 102 -6.44 16.79 8.01
CA TYR A 102 -6.83 17.70 9.06
C TYR A 102 -6.80 16.99 10.41
N VAL A 103 -5.97 17.48 11.30
CA VAL A 103 -5.91 17.03 12.70
C VAL A 103 -6.92 17.83 13.51
N TRP A 104 -7.86 17.13 14.14
CA TRP A 104 -8.94 17.74 14.93
C TRP A 104 -8.44 18.17 16.32
N PRO A 105 -9.00 19.23 16.92
CA PRO A 105 -8.69 19.61 18.26
C PRO A 105 -9.32 18.62 19.27
N THR A 106 -8.53 17.66 19.72
CA THR A 106 -8.97 16.61 20.67
C THR A 106 -8.60 16.90 22.13
N GLY A 107 -7.91 18.02 22.38
CA GLY A 107 -7.45 18.41 23.72
C GLY A 107 -6.28 17.54 24.23
N PRO A 108 -5.83 17.78 25.46
CA PRO A 108 -4.71 17.04 26.04
C PRO A 108 -5.12 15.60 26.34
N GLY A 109 -4.32 14.64 25.91
CA GLY A 109 -4.59 13.21 26.13
C GLY A 109 -3.72 12.32 25.27
N LYS A 110 -4.00 11.03 25.35
CA LYS A 110 -3.30 10.02 24.55
C LYS A 110 -3.93 9.77 23.17
N TRP A 111 -5.10 10.31 22.93
CA TRP A 111 -5.84 10.13 21.69
C TRP A 111 -5.87 11.42 20.87
N ASN A 112 -5.53 11.30 19.60
CA ASN A 112 -5.70 12.37 18.62
C ASN A 112 -6.47 11.82 17.42
N VAL A 113 -7.20 12.68 16.72
CA VAL A 113 -8.04 12.27 15.59
C VAL A 113 -7.72 13.15 14.40
N ALA A 114 -7.65 12.54 13.23
CA ALA A 114 -7.51 13.22 11.96
C ALA A 114 -8.52 12.70 10.94
N SER A 115 -8.75 13.48 9.90
CA SER A 115 -9.45 13.07 8.67
C SER A 115 -8.56 13.36 7.48
N MET A 116 -8.69 12.57 6.42
CA MET A 116 -7.86 12.66 5.23
C MET A 116 -8.70 12.62 3.96
N LEU A 117 -8.28 13.38 2.96
CA LEU A 117 -8.78 13.31 1.59
C LEU A 117 -7.61 13.30 0.63
N THR A 118 -7.65 12.41 -0.37
CA THR A 118 -6.67 12.33 -1.45
C THR A 118 -7.38 12.37 -2.80
N VAL A 119 -6.87 13.21 -3.68
CA VAL A 119 -7.29 13.33 -5.08
C VAL A 119 -6.12 12.90 -5.95
N PRO A 120 -6.17 11.71 -6.55
CA PRO A 120 -5.10 11.20 -7.39
C PRO A 120 -5.39 11.45 -8.88
N TYR A 121 -4.32 11.55 -9.67
CA TYR A 121 -4.32 11.58 -11.13
C TYR A 121 -3.43 10.45 -11.62
N VAL A 122 -3.89 9.69 -12.59
CA VAL A 122 -3.20 8.53 -13.16
C VAL A 122 -2.89 8.73 -14.63
N ASP A 123 -1.69 8.35 -15.03
CA ASP A 123 -1.30 8.06 -16.40
C ASP A 123 -0.94 6.58 -16.48
N ALA A 124 -1.57 5.83 -17.38
CA ALA A 124 -1.36 4.40 -17.52
C ALA A 124 -1.33 3.99 -19.00
N ASP A 125 -0.29 3.27 -19.37
CA ASP A 125 -0.16 2.58 -20.64
C ASP A 125 -0.17 1.07 -20.38
N ILE A 126 -1.17 0.37 -20.91
CA ILE A 126 -1.39 -1.06 -20.71
C ILE A 126 -1.27 -1.80 -22.02
N THR A 127 -0.47 -2.85 -22.05
CA THR A 127 -0.36 -3.77 -23.18
C THR A 127 -0.80 -5.17 -22.76
N ALA A 128 -1.73 -5.75 -23.51
CA ALA A 128 -2.25 -7.09 -23.29
C ALA A 128 -2.04 -7.97 -24.53
N SER A 129 -1.75 -9.25 -24.31
CA SER A 129 -1.74 -10.27 -25.37
C SER A 129 -3.04 -11.05 -25.32
N LEU A 130 -3.98 -10.77 -26.20
CA LEU A 130 -5.29 -11.41 -26.28
C LEU A 130 -5.27 -12.57 -27.28
N GLN A 131 -6.08 -13.59 -27.05
CA GLN A 131 -6.27 -14.67 -28.01
C GLN A 131 -7.29 -14.25 -29.05
N GLY A 132 -6.85 -14.14 -30.30
CA GLY A 132 -7.73 -13.82 -31.43
C GLY A 132 -8.63 -14.99 -31.83
N PRO A 133 -9.67 -14.76 -32.66
CA PRO A 133 -10.66 -15.74 -33.08
C PRO A 133 -10.08 -16.99 -33.79
N LEU A 134 -8.91 -16.87 -34.39
CA LEU A 134 -8.21 -17.94 -35.09
C LEU A 134 -7.14 -18.62 -34.23
N GLY A 135 -7.12 -18.38 -32.90
CA GLY A 135 -6.12 -18.94 -31.99
C GLY A 135 -4.75 -18.23 -32.02
N ASN A 136 -4.57 -17.20 -32.86
CA ASN A 136 -3.38 -16.37 -32.89
C ASN A 136 -3.37 -15.40 -31.69
N GLN A 137 -2.19 -15.02 -31.21
CA GLN A 137 -2.06 -13.95 -30.22
C GLN A 137 -2.09 -12.58 -30.92
N VAL A 138 -2.90 -11.67 -30.40
CA VAL A 138 -2.97 -10.28 -30.84
C VAL A 138 -2.53 -9.40 -29.68
N ARG A 139 -1.50 -8.61 -29.89
CA ARG A 139 -1.05 -7.59 -28.92
C ARG A 139 -1.89 -6.34 -29.09
N VAL A 140 -2.55 -5.92 -28.00
CA VAL A 140 -3.38 -4.73 -27.94
C VAL A 140 -2.79 -3.80 -26.91
N GLN A 141 -2.69 -2.52 -27.25
CA GLN A 141 -2.25 -1.45 -26.36
C GLN A 141 -3.36 -0.43 -26.18
N ASP A 142 -3.53 0.06 -24.96
CA ASP A 142 -4.48 1.12 -24.61
C ASP A 142 -3.86 2.01 -23.53
N SER A 143 -4.31 3.28 -23.48
CA SER A 143 -3.82 4.26 -22.52
C SER A 143 -4.94 5.03 -21.87
N ALA A 144 -4.70 5.49 -20.64
CA ALA A 144 -5.60 6.34 -19.88
C ALA A 144 -4.83 7.41 -19.11
N SER A 145 -5.31 8.65 -19.17
CA SER A 145 -4.75 9.80 -18.47
C SER A 145 -5.90 10.62 -17.93
N ASN A 146 -6.17 10.55 -16.61
CA ASN A 146 -7.30 11.25 -15.97
C ASN A 146 -7.20 11.19 -14.43
N LEU A 147 -8.16 11.85 -13.76
CA LEU A 147 -8.37 11.65 -12.32
C LEU A 147 -8.65 10.17 -12.04
N PHE A 148 -7.98 9.65 -11.02
CA PHE A 148 -8.22 8.32 -10.47
C PHE A 148 -9.33 8.37 -9.41
N ASP A 149 -9.71 7.22 -8.88
CA ASP A 149 -10.69 7.14 -7.80
C ASP A 149 -10.22 7.88 -6.56
N VAL A 150 -11.02 8.84 -6.12
CA VAL A 150 -10.76 9.59 -4.88
C VAL A 150 -10.78 8.63 -3.69
N TYR A 151 -9.86 8.81 -2.76
CA TYR A 151 -9.91 8.08 -1.51
C TYR A 151 -9.79 9.00 -0.29
N PHE A 152 -10.44 8.62 0.78
CA PHE A 152 -10.50 9.41 1.99
C PHE A 152 -10.52 8.51 3.23
N ALA A 153 -10.11 9.07 4.35
CA ALA A 153 -10.30 8.47 5.67
C ALA A 153 -11.12 9.45 6.52
N PRO A 154 -12.39 9.14 6.80
CA PRO A 154 -13.22 10.03 7.63
C PRO A 154 -12.67 10.13 9.05
N VAL A 155 -12.06 9.05 9.55
CA VAL A 155 -11.44 9.00 10.87
C VAL A 155 -10.13 8.22 10.81
N ILE A 156 -9.08 8.84 11.34
CA ILE A 156 -7.82 8.22 11.71
C ILE A 156 -7.60 8.55 13.18
N ALA A 157 -7.66 7.56 14.06
CA ALA A 157 -7.45 7.71 15.49
C ALA A 157 -6.01 7.35 15.84
N GLY A 158 -5.27 8.28 16.41
CA GLY A 158 -3.92 8.08 16.94
C GLY A 158 -3.94 7.83 18.44
N TYR A 159 -3.15 6.90 18.92
CA TYR A 159 -2.97 6.60 20.33
C TYR A 159 -1.49 6.64 20.72
N HIS A 160 -1.12 7.55 21.62
CA HIS A 160 0.23 7.67 22.14
C HIS A 160 0.38 6.75 23.37
N ILE A 161 1.04 5.60 23.19
CA ILE A 161 1.35 4.65 24.30
C ILE A 161 2.25 5.36 25.29
N ASP A 162 3.33 5.96 24.79
CA ASP A 162 4.28 6.80 25.49
C ASP A 162 4.90 7.85 24.52
N GLN A 163 6.04 8.44 24.90
CA GLN A 163 6.71 9.48 24.10
C GLN A 163 7.39 8.96 22.83
N VAL A 164 7.58 7.65 22.71
CA VAL A 164 8.33 7.02 21.62
C VAL A 164 7.54 5.93 20.89
N GLN A 165 6.38 5.51 21.41
CA GLN A 165 5.55 4.47 20.83
C GLN A 165 4.15 4.99 20.54
N HIS A 166 3.72 4.81 19.31
CA HIS A 166 2.46 5.36 18.81
C HIS A 166 1.74 4.34 17.94
N LEU A 167 0.41 4.36 18.02
CA LEU A 167 -0.49 3.58 17.17
C LEU A 167 -1.42 4.51 16.41
N SER A 168 -1.80 4.12 15.23
CA SER A 168 -2.90 4.74 14.47
C SER A 168 -3.87 3.67 13.98
N PHE A 169 -5.15 4.03 13.92
CA PHE A 169 -6.25 3.20 13.43
C PHE A 169 -7.01 4.02 12.40
N GLY A 170 -6.97 3.63 11.15
CA GLY A 170 -7.62 4.35 10.06
C GLY A 170 -8.62 3.50 9.31
N LEU A 171 -9.71 4.11 8.87
CA LEU A 171 -10.65 3.52 7.92
C LEU A 171 -10.54 4.32 6.62
N TYR A 172 -9.93 3.71 5.60
CA TYR A 172 -9.77 4.33 4.29
C TYR A 172 -10.84 3.80 3.33
N VAL A 173 -11.42 4.69 2.54
CA VAL A 173 -12.48 4.37 1.59
C VAL A 173 -12.09 4.94 0.23
N TYR A 174 -12.06 4.09 -0.79
CA TYR A 174 -11.89 4.49 -2.19
C TYR A 174 -13.27 4.48 -2.86
N ALA A 175 -13.67 5.62 -3.40
CA ALA A 175 -14.93 5.78 -4.12
C ALA A 175 -14.71 5.64 -5.63
N PRO A 176 -15.57 4.95 -6.37
CA PRO A 176 -15.48 4.82 -7.84
C PRO A 176 -15.88 6.12 -8.53
N THR A 177 -15.03 7.14 -8.42
CA THR A 177 -15.28 8.49 -8.94
C THR A 177 -14.63 8.75 -10.30
N ALA A 178 -13.67 7.89 -10.68
CA ALA A 178 -13.00 7.99 -11.96
C ALA A 178 -13.87 7.46 -13.09
N LYS A 179 -13.56 7.92 -14.30
CA LYS A 179 -14.20 7.38 -15.49
C LYS A 179 -13.83 5.91 -15.69
N TYR A 180 -14.82 5.07 -15.91
CA TYR A 180 -14.66 3.67 -16.29
C TYR A 180 -15.39 3.41 -17.61
N THR A 181 -14.79 2.61 -18.48
CA THR A 181 -15.39 2.20 -19.76
C THR A 181 -15.20 0.69 -19.90
N PRO A 182 -16.30 -0.11 -19.84
CA PRO A 182 -16.21 -1.55 -19.99
C PRO A 182 -15.51 -1.95 -21.29
N GLY A 183 -14.66 -2.98 -21.22
CA GLY A 183 -13.91 -3.47 -22.37
C GLY A 183 -12.63 -2.69 -22.73
N LYS A 184 -12.38 -1.53 -22.14
CA LYS A 184 -11.10 -0.82 -22.25
C LYS A 184 -10.04 -1.48 -21.38
N LEU A 185 -8.83 -1.67 -21.93
CA LEU A 185 -7.71 -2.24 -21.17
C LEU A 185 -7.16 -1.25 -20.12
N ALA A 186 -7.02 0.02 -20.49
CA ALA A 186 -6.59 1.08 -19.60
C ALA A 186 -7.79 1.91 -19.15
N ASN A 187 -8.17 1.77 -17.88
CA ASN A 187 -9.15 2.61 -17.23
C ASN A 187 -8.50 3.43 -16.11
N PRO A 188 -8.83 4.73 -15.95
CA PRO A 188 -8.30 5.52 -14.85
C PRO A 188 -8.82 5.06 -13.47
N GLY A 189 -9.96 4.39 -13.37
CA GLY A 189 -10.53 3.86 -12.13
C GLY A 189 -10.79 2.36 -12.16
N LEU A 190 -11.07 1.78 -11.00
CA LEU A 190 -11.39 0.35 -10.87
C LEU A 190 -12.91 0.06 -10.88
N ASN A 191 -13.75 1.10 -10.89
CA ASN A 191 -15.22 0.99 -10.87
C ASN A 191 -15.78 0.20 -9.66
N VAL A 192 -15.06 0.18 -8.56
CA VAL A 192 -15.45 -0.52 -7.33
C VAL A 192 -15.21 0.35 -6.10
N TRP A 193 -16.09 0.25 -5.12
CA TRP A 193 -15.80 0.71 -3.77
C TRP A 193 -14.73 -0.19 -3.15
N THR A 194 -13.82 0.42 -2.41
CA THR A 194 -12.87 -0.34 -1.60
C THR A 194 -12.85 0.22 -0.19
N VAL A 195 -13.02 -0.64 0.80
CA VAL A 195 -12.91 -0.28 2.21
C VAL A 195 -11.66 -0.93 2.79
N SER A 196 -10.83 -0.10 3.42
CA SER A 196 -9.47 -0.48 3.79
C SER A 196 -9.17 -0.07 5.24
N PRO A 197 -9.62 -0.84 6.25
CA PRO A 197 -9.17 -0.65 7.62
C PRO A 197 -7.67 -0.94 7.74
N ALA A 198 -6.96 -0.09 8.48
CA ALA A 198 -5.53 -0.21 8.67
C ALA A 198 -5.09 0.18 10.09
N VAL A 199 -3.99 -0.41 10.53
CA VAL A 199 -3.33 -0.12 11.80
C VAL A 199 -1.88 0.25 11.53
N GLY A 200 -1.48 1.44 11.98
CA GLY A 200 -0.11 1.90 11.96
C GLY A 200 0.55 1.79 13.32
N TYR A 201 1.81 1.43 13.36
CA TYR A 201 2.65 1.48 14.56
C TYR A 201 3.95 2.19 14.24
N THR A 202 4.38 3.06 15.15
CA THR A 202 5.68 3.73 15.07
C THR A 202 6.39 3.63 16.41
N HIS A 203 7.67 3.23 16.36
CA HIS A 203 8.57 3.28 17.50
C HIS A 203 9.83 4.08 17.17
N LEU A 204 10.10 5.07 18.01
CA LEU A 204 11.21 6.00 17.88
C LEU A 204 12.34 5.60 18.86
N TYR A 205 13.38 5.00 18.33
CA TYR A 205 14.57 4.62 19.10
C TYR A 205 15.63 5.72 19.11
N GLN A 206 16.65 5.57 19.95
CA GLN A 206 17.83 6.42 19.97
C GLN A 206 17.48 7.92 20.04
N LYS A 207 16.60 8.30 20.98
CA LYS A 207 16.10 9.68 21.16
C LYS A 207 15.42 10.25 19.88
N GLY A 208 14.67 9.40 19.17
CA GLY A 208 13.91 9.79 17.98
C GLY A 208 14.70 9.78 16.66
N THR A 209 16.00 9.44 16.69
CA THR A 209 16.81 9.44 15.45
C THR A 209 16.70 8.16 14.64
N LEU A 210 16.20 7.06 15.22
CA LEU A 210 15.91 5.81 14.51
C LEU A 210 14.41 5.54 14.59
N GLU A 211 13.74 5.62 13.46
CA GLU A 211 12.32 5.29 13.31
C GLU A 211 12.16 3.86 12.82
N PHE A 212 11.28 3.10 13.48
CA PHE A 212 10.68 1.89 12.95
C PHE A 212 9.18 2.10 12.87
N SER A 213 8.62 1.97 11.66
CA SER A 213 7.19 2.11 11.40
C SER A 213 6.66 0.91 10.63
N VAL A 214 5.45 0.46 10.96
CA VAL A 214 4.74 -0.62 10.27
C VAL A 214 3.29 -0.21 10.05
N LEU A 215 2.76 -0.49 8.87
CA LEU A 215 1.35 -0.32 8.51
C LEU A 215 0.79 -1.66 8.06
N GLY A 216 -0.15 -2.20 8.81
CA GLY A 216 -0.94 -3.38 8.42
C GLY A 216 -2.35 -2.96 8.01
N GLY A 217 -2.89 -3.56 6.96
CA GLY A 217 -4.24 -3.26 6.50
C GLY A 217 -4.82 -4.38 5.66
N MET A 218 -6.11 -4.23 5.35
CA MET A 218 -6.83 -5.13 4.46
C MET A 218 -7.70 -4.32 3.49
N ASP A 219 -7.77 -4.76 2.24
CA ASP A 219 -8.58 -4.13 1.20
C ASP A 219 -9.75 -5.05 0.85
N TRP A 220 -10.96 -4.60 1.16
CA TRP A 220 -12.21 -5.25 0.78
C TRP A 220 -12.84 -4.50 -0.39
N TYR A 221 -13.19 -5.22 -1.45
CA TYR A 221 -13.72 -4.67 -2.70
C TYR A 221 -15.20 -4.99 -2.87
N SER A 222 -15.97 -4.04 -3.38
CA SER A 222 -17.29 -4.33 -3.94
C SER A 222 -17.15 -5.06 -5.29
N ARG A 223 -18.26 -5.55 -5.85
CA ARG A 223 -18.30 -6.06 -7.22
C ARG A 223 -18.18 -4.93 -8.22
N ASN A 224 -17.51 -5.16 -9.33
CA ASN A 224 -17.60 -4.36 -10.54
C ASN A 224 -18.77 -4.90 -11.38
N ASP A 225 -19.89 -4.20 -11.36
CA ASP A 225 -21.12 -4.65 -12.02
C ASP A 225 -21.01 -4.68 -13.55
N ASP A 226 -20.08 -3.91 -14.14
CA ASP A 226 -19.86 -3.88 -15.58
C ASP A 226 -19.11 -5.12 -16.11
N THR A 227 -18.31 -5.77 -15.28
CA THR A 227 -17.56 -6.98 -15.66
C THR A 227 -18.00 -8.22 -14.88
N ASP A 228 -18.95 -8.07 -13.96
CA ASP A 228 -19.38 -9.10 -13.01
C ASP A 228 -18.20 -9.73 -12.25
N TYR A 229 -17.20 -8.92 -11.94
CA TYR A 229 -15.97 -9.35 -11.28
C TYR A 229 -15.85 -8.74 -9.89
N LYS A 230 -15.54 -9.56 -8.89
CA LYS A 230 -15.28 -9.09 -7.53
C LYS A 230 -13.91 -9.55 -7.07
N ASN A 231 -13.07 -8.59 -6.74
CA ASN A 231 -11.76 -8.87 -6.16
C ASN A 231 -11.89 -9.46 -4.75
N GLY A 232 -11.13 -10.50 -4.46
CA GLY A 232 -11.03 -11.07 -3.13
C GLY A 232 -10.33 -10.16 -2.14
N LEU A 233 -10.44 -10.50 -0.85
CA LEU A 233 -9.82 -9.76 0.24
C LEU A 233 -8.29 -9.79 0.14
N VAL A 234 -7.65 -8.63 0.16
CA VAL A 234 -6.19 -8.46 0.16
C VAL A 234 -5.71 -8.02 1.53
N LEU A 235 -4.76 -8.74 2.10
CA LEU A 235 -3.98 -8.30 3.26
C LEU A 235 -2.70 -7.61 2.79
N ARG A 236 -2.29 -6.56 3.49
CA ARG A 236 -1.06 -5.83 3.21
C ARG A 236 -0.32 -5.47 4.49
N THR A 237 1.00 -5.46 4.39
CA THR A 237 1.88 -4.99 5.47
C THR A 237 3.07 -4.29 4.84
N ASP A 238 3.28 -3.06 5.23
CA ASP A 238 4.43 -2.26 4.83
C ASP A 238 5.24 -1.88 6.07
N ALA A 239 6.55 -1.81 5.94
CA ALA A 239 7.46 -1.44 7.03
C ALA A 239 8.51 -0.44 6.56
N LEU A 240 8.91 0.45 7.46
CA LEU A 240 9.99 1.42 7.30
C LEU A 240 10.96 1.33 8.46
N LEU A 241 12.26 1.37 8.16
CA LEU A 241 13.32 1.60 9.12
C LEU A 241 14.19 2.74 8.62
N VAL A 242 14.18 3.89 9.29
CA VAL A 242 14.88 5.10 8.85
C VAL A 242 15.73 5.68 9.97
N LYS A 243 17.02 5.84 9.72
CA LYS A 243 17.97 6.55 10.61
C LYS A 243 18.14 7.97 10.13
N ARG A 244 17.83 8.95 11.00
CA ARG A 244 17.96 10.38 10.72
C ARG A 244 19.21 10.97 11.35
N THR A 245 19.80 11.92 10.62
CA THR A 245 20.94 12.73 11.04
C THR A 245 20.48 14.07 11.62
N SER A 246 21.37 14.76 12.31
CA SER A 246 21.10 16.11 12.82
C SER A 246 20.96 17.18 11.70
N SER A 247 21.41 16.89 10.49
CA SER A 247 21.25 17.77 9.33
C SER A 247 19.89 17.60 8.61
N GLY A 248 18.99 16.75 9.14
CA GLY A 248 17.66 16.50 8.58
C GLY A 248 17.59 15.35 7.56
N TRP A 249 18.71 14.83 7.11
CA TRP A 249 18.73 13.65 6.23
C TRP A 249 18.39 12.37 6.98
N GLY A 250 17.62 11.49 6.33
CA GLY A 250 17.34 10.15 6.80
C GLY A 250 17.65 9.13 5.72
N PHE A 251 18.21 7.99 6.13
CA PHE A 251 18.55 6.88 5.25
C PHE A 251 18.01 5.59 5.87
N GLY A 252 17.45 4.73 5.03
CA GLY A 252 16.83 3.53 5.54
C GLY A 252 16.38 2.55 4.48
N ALA A 253 15.49 1.67 4.89
CA ALA A 253 14.88 0.66 4.04
C ALA A 253 13.37 0.65 4.22
N ALA A 254 12.67 0.29 3.16
CA ALA A 254 11.25 -0.04 3.15
C ALA A 254 11.07 -1.50 2.70
N ALA A 255 10.07 -2.15 3.27
CA ALA A 255 9.62 -3.47 2.85
C ALA A 255 8.11 -3.47 2.70
N GLY A 256 7.59 -4.29 1.80
CA GLY A 256 6.16 -4.48 1.58
C GLY A 256 5.81 -5.94 1.38
N TRP A 257 4.62 -6.31 1.78
CA TRP A 257 3.99 -7.59 1.55
C TRP A 257 2.52 -7.39 1.24
N LEU A 258 2.09 -7.99 0.13
CA LEU A 258 0.69 -8.10 -0.25
C LEU A 258 0.33 -9.57 -0.40
N GLN A 259 -0.81 -9.95 0.16
CA GLN A 259 -1.36 -11.29 0.05
C GLN A 259 -2.87 -11.23 -0.07
N GLN A 260 -3.40 -11.65 -1.20
CA GLN A 260 -4.82 -11.90 -1.31
C GLN A 260 -5.16 -13.23 -0.64
N VAL A 261 -6.16 -13.22 0.23
CA VAL A 261 -6.52 -14.37 1.08
C VAL A 261 -7.87 -15.00 0.70
N GLN A 262 -8.68 -14.31 -0.09
CA GLN A 262 -9.92 -14.84 -0.67
C GLN A 262 -9.78 -14.92 -2.19
N ASP A 263 -10.45 -15.91 -2.80
CA ASP A 263 -10.56 -15.99 -4.25
C ASP A 263 -11.31 -14.77 -4.79
N ASP A 264 -10.98 -14.37 -6.01
CA ASP A 264 -11.85 -13.51 -6.79
C ASP A 264 -13.13 -14.29 -7.15
N ASP A 265 -14.21 -13.58 -7.44
CA ASP A 265 -15.54 -14.13 -7.68
C ASP A 265 -16.09 -13.57 -9.02
N GLY A 266 -16.71 -14.43 -9.81
CA GLY A 266 -17.27 -14.19 -11.13
C GLY A 266 -16.77 -15.19 -12.18
N ASP A 267 -17.50 -15.33 -13.29
CA ASP A 267 -17.21 -16.33 -14.35
C ASP A 267 -15.78 -16.28 -14.87
N LEU A 268 -15.18 -15.10 -14.93
CA LEU A 268 -13.80 -14.91 -15.37
C LEU A 268 -12.80 -15.38 -14.31
N ALA A 269 -13.09 -15.11 -13.03
CA ALA A 269 -12.28 -15.56 -11.92
C ALA A 269 -12.28 -17.08 -11.80
N ASP A 270 -13.44 -17.73 -11.97
CA ASP A 270 -13.58 -19.18 -11.94
C ASP A 270 -12.75 -19.88 -13.01
N ARG A 271 -12.70 -19.32 -14.23
CA ARG A 271 -11.84 -19.81 -15.33
C ARG A 271 -10.35 -19.71 -15.02
N LEU A 272 -9.96 -18.84 -14.08
CA LEU A 272 -8.59 -18.56 -13.67
C LEU A 272 -8.24 -19.14 -12.30
N ASP A 273 -9.06 -20.07 -11.79
CA ASP A 273 -8.87 -20.74 -10.50
C ASP A 273 -8.77 -19.71 -9.34
N GLY A 274 -9.70 -18.72 -9.37
CA GLY A 274 -9.85 -17.69 -8.35
C GLY A 274 -8.81 -16.56 -8.37
N PHE A 275 -7.77 -16.62 -9.18
CA PHE A 275 -6.75 -15.60 -9.50
C PHE A 275 -6.23 -14.77 -8.33
N LYS A 276 -6.02 -15.28 -7.09
CA LYS A 276 -5.42 -14.56 -5.93
C LYS A 276 -3.96 -14.15 -6.18
N GLY A 277 -3.54 -13.00 -5.64
CA GLY A 277 -2.20 -12.47 -5.79
C GLY A 277 -1.35 -12.39 -4.53
N ARG A 278 -0.05 -12.36 -4.72
CA ARG A 278 0.91 -11.97 -3.70
C ARG A 278 2.10 -11.26 -4.32
N SER A 279 2.74 -10.41 -3.52
CA SER A 279 4.04 -9.83 -3.84
C SER A 279 4.79 -9.46 -2.55
N PHE A 280 6.11 -9.47 -2.64
CA PHE A 280 7.02 -8.92 -1.64
C PHE A 280 7.86 -7.84 -2.32
N GLY A 281 8.22 -6.81 -1.58
CA GLY A 281 9.09 -5.75 -2.05
C GLY A 281 10.07 -5.32 -0.96
N LEU A 282 11.27 -4.94 -1.36
CA LEU A 282 12.30 -4.42 -0.47
C LEU A 282 13.14 -3.38 -1.22
N GLY A 283 13.52 -2.32 -0.53
CA GLY A 283 14.41 -1.34 -1.13
C GLY A 283 14.76 -0.15 -0.25
N PRO A 284 15.58 0.77 -0.76
CA PRO A 284 16.06 1.93 -0.01
C PRO A 284 15.00 3.02 0.15
N VAL A 285 15.17 3.79 1.22
CA VAL A 285 14.45 5.03 1.50
C VAL A 285 15.44 6.12 1.84
N ILE A 286 15.26 7.29 1.25
CA ILE A 286 15.99 8.51 1.58
C ILE A 286 14.94 9.56 1.97
N THR A 287 15.14 10.25 3.07
CA THR A 287 14.28 11.33 3.52
C THR A 287 15.08 12.58 3.83
N TYR A 288 14.46 13.73 3.70
CA TYR A 288 14.98 14.99 4.19
C TYR A 288 13.85 15.77 4.85
N GLY A 289 14.03 16.17 6.10
CA GLY A 289 13.06 16.97 6.84
C GLY A 289 13.69 18.23 7.41
N LYS A 290 12.94 19.31 7.35
CA LYS A 290 13.30 20.59 7.95
C LYS A 290 12.11 21.16 8.69
N LYS A 291 12.33 21.50 9.97
CA LYS A 291 11.36 22.19 10.81
C LYS A 291 11.89 23.61 11.14
N TRP A 292 11.00 24.60 11.09
CA TRP A 292 11.31 25.99 11.45
C TRP A 292 10.82 26.28 12.87
N SER A 293 11.27 27.41 13.41
CA SER A 293 10.93 27.82 14.79
C SER A 293 9.45 28.17 14.98
N GLY A 294 8.73 28.49 13.93
CA GLY A 294 7.29 28.75 13.94
C GLY A 294 6.42 27.51 14.01
N GLY A 295 7.01 26.32 13.85
CA GLY A 295 6.30 25.04 13.86
C GLY A 295 6.12 24.45 12.48
N GLU A 296 6.21 25.24 11.43
CA GLU A 296 6.13 24.79 10.03
C GLU A 296 7.22 23.75 9.74
N HIS A 297 6.87 22.76 8.96
CA HIS A 297 7.83 21.74 8.54
C HIS A 297 7.60 21.33 7.08
N VAL A 298 8.67 20.91 6.46
CA VAL A 298 8.67 20.32 5.12
C VAL A 298 9.49 19.04 5.16
N ASP A 299 8.93 18.00 4.62
CA ASP A 299 9.56 16.68 4.48
C ASP A 299 9.53 16.23 3.02
N VAL A 300 10.65 15.71 2.54
CA VAL A 300 10.77 15.04 1.23
C VAL A 300 11.17 13.61 1.47
N SER A 301 10.55 12.67 0.80
CA SER A 301 10.98 11.27 0.81
C SER A 301 11.08 10.72 -0.61
N PHE A 302 12.14 9.96 -0.86
CA PHE A 302 12.30 9.11 -2.02
C PHE A 302 12.33 7.66 -1.58
N ARG A 303 11.63 6.79 -2.29
CA ARG A 303 11.58 5.36 -2.06
C ARG A 303 11.67 4.63 -3.40
N TYR A 304 12.43 3.56 -3.40
CA TYR A 304 12.49 2.58 -4.48
C TYR A 304 12.32 1.20 -3.87
N LEU A 305 11.52 0.33 -4.47
CA LEU A 305 11.43 -1.06 -4.09
C LEU A 305 11.64 -1.96 -5.31
N SER A 306 12.27 -3.10 -5.08
CA SER A 306 12.28 -4.20 -6.05
C SER A 306 11.32 -5.28 -5.56
N GLU A 307 10.36 -5.65 -6.41
CA GLU A 307 9.41 -6.71 -6.09
C GLU A 307 10.00 -8.08 -6.42
N PHE A 308 9.64 -9.07 -5.61
CA PHE A 308 10.07 -10.45 -5.78
C PHE A 308 9.03 -11.43 -5.24
N SER A 309 9.17 -12.71 -5.62
CA SER A 309 8.19 -13.76 -5.24
C SER A 309 6.75 -13.40 -5.62
N VAL A 310 6.60 -12.71 -6.75
CA VAL A 310 5.33 -12.24 -7.25
C VAL A 310 4.55 -13.36 -7.91
N ARG A 311 3.26 -13.43 -7.65
CA ARG A 311 2.33 -14.37 -8.28
C ARG A 311 1.02 -13.66 -8.60
N ASN A 312 0.52 -13.82 -9.83
CA ASN A 312 -0.74 -13.28 -10.33
C ASN A 312 -0.92 -11.77 -10.07
N ARG A 313 0.16 -11.02 -10.03
CA ARG A 313 0.22 -9.55 -9.96
C ARG A 313 1.28 -9.05 -10.94
N PHE A 314 1.27 -7.77 -11.20
CA PHE A 314 2.43 -7.13 -11.83
C PHE A 314 3.66 -7.33 -10.96
N GLU A 315 4.78 -7.62 -11.59
CA GLU A 315 6.12 -7.67 -11.00
C GLU A 315 6.94 -6.55 -11.61
N GLY A 316 7.42 -5.63 -10.78
CA GLY A 316 8.16 -4.46 -11.21
C GLY A 316 8.94 -3.81 -10.09
N ASP A 317 9.47 -2.64 -10.38
CA ASP A 317 10.31 -1.87 -9.46
C ASP A 317 9.68 -0.49 -9.20
N PRO A 318 8.62 -0.40 -8.35
CA PRO A 318 8.00 0.87 -8.05
C PRO A 318 8.93 1.84 -7.32
N TRP A 319 8.84 3.11 -7.68
CA TRP A 319 9.50 4.18 -6.94
C TRP A 319 8.56 5.35 -6.68
N SER A 320 8.84 6.12 -5.66
CA SER A 320 8.02 7.27 -5.30
C SER A 320 8.82 8.44 -4.77
N VAL A 321 8.30 9.64 -5.01
CA VAL A 321 8.72 10.87 -4.35
C VAL A 321 7.50 11.46 -3.66
N THR A 322 7.65 11.86 -2.39
CA THR A 322 6.60 12.54 -1.62
C THR A 322 7.16 13.80 -1.02
N LEU A 323 6.46 14.92 -1.22
CA LEU A 323 6.67 16.20 -0.56
C LEU A 323 5.52 16.40 0.43
N SER A 324 5.84 16.67 1.69
CA SER A 324 4.84 16.96 2.74
C SER A 324 5.14 18.28 3.41
N ALA A 325 4.11 19.00 3.81
CA ALA A 325 4.20 20.24 4.56
C ALA A 325 3.10 20.31 5.61
N GLY A 326 3.43 20.84 6.79
CA GLY A 326 2.48 21.15 7.87
C GLY A 326 2.67 22.57 8.38
N PHE A 327 1.54 23.19 8.75
CA PHE A 327 1.45 24.59 9.21
C PHE A 327 0.67 24.67 10.50
#